data_578ea1bcd9a13fea4019bd58c74c1aae
#
_entry.id   578ea1bcd9a13fea4019bd58c74c1aae
#
_cell.length_a   1.000
_cell.length_b   1.000
_cell.length_c   1.000
_cell.angle_alpha   90.00
_cell.angle_beta   90.00
_cell.angle_gamma   90.00
#
_symmetry.space_group_name_H-M   'P 1'
#
loop_
_entity.id
_entity.type
_entity.pdbx_description
1 polymer ?
#
loop_
_entity_poly.entity_id
_entity_poly.type
_entity_poly.pdbx_seq_one_letter_code
_entity_poly.pdbx_strand_id
1 'polypeptide(L)'
;MNADTIHYLNLFLGTGTILLQVFCVVTLFILFFNFKKNKKNVFLDFIDKHFLILVFLISLSATIFPLVYSEIIRFVPCYLCWWQRVFMFPLVLIFGVALWDKDRKVIRYVLPLLCAGFLASVYQNFFYYFGENSNLPCDASGVSCYQHVVSVFGGYISIPMMALTVFFSLLTLLAVAHFYKKEI
;
A
#
# COMPACT_ATOMS: atom_id res chain seq x y z
N MET A 1 -1.82 15.86 -20.40
CA MET A 1 -1.80 16.51 -19.08
C MET A 1 -0.55 17.39 -19.04
N ASN A 2 -0.62 18.61 -18.52
CA ASN A 2 0.52 19.52 -18.49
C ASN A 2 1.58 19.02 -17.50
N ALA A 3 2.87 19.30 -17.74
CA ALA A 3 3.99 18.88 -16.88
C ALA A 3 3.80 19.33 -15.43
N ASP A 4 3.29 20.55 -15.22
CA ASP A 4 2.99 21.09 -13.90
C ASP A 4 1.94 20.27 -13.16
N THR A 5 0.88 19.83 -13.85
CA THR A 5 -0.17 18.99 -13.24
C THR A 5 0.38 17.64 -12.78
N ILE A 6 1.29 17.02 -13.56
CA ILE A 6 1.95 15.78 -13.17
C ILE A 6 2.84 16.01 -11.96
N HIS A 7 3.56 17.13 -11.92
CA HIS A 7 4.42 17.49 -10.80
C HIS A 7 3.61 17.64 -9.49
N TYR A 8 2.50 18.38 -9.51
CA TYR A 8 1.61 18.53 -8.35
C TYR A 8 0.99 17.21 -7.91
N LEU A 9 0.59 16.36 -8.86
CA LEU A 9 0.08 15.01 -8.57
C LEU A 9 1.13 14.16 -7.86
N ASN A 10 2.36 14.17 -8.37
CA ASN A 10 3.48 13.42 -7.76
C ASN A 10 3.79 13.93 -6.35
N LEU A 11 3.77 15.25 -6.14
CA LEU A 11 4.00 15.85 -4.84
C LEU A 11 2.89 15.49 -3.85
N PHE A 12 1.62 15.55 -4.28
CA PHE A 12 0.47 15.17 -3.47
C PHE A 12 0.54 13.70 -3.04
N LEU A 13 0.79 12.79 -3.99
CA LEU A 13 0.93 11.36 -3.70
C LEU A 13 2.14 11.05 -2.84
N GLY A 14 3.28 11.72 -3.10
CA GLY A 14 4.48 11.58 -2.29
C GLY A 14 4.27 12.00 -0.85
N THR A 15 3.63 13.16 -0.64
CA THR A 15 3.31 13.66 0.70
C THR A 15 2.33 12.73 1.42
N GLY A 16 1.28 12.27 0.73
CA GLY A 16 0.33 11.30 1.26
C GLY A 16 1.00 9.99 1.67
N THR A 17 1.99 9.53 0.88
CA THR A 17 2.76 8.31 1.18
C THR A 17 3.56 8.48 2.47
N ILE A 18 4.26 9.61 2.66
CA ILE A 18 5.02 9.88 3.90
C ILE A 18 4.09 9.92 5.11
N LEU A 19 2.95 10.62 5.00
CA LEU A 19 1.96 10.67 6.08
C LEU A 19 1.44 9.28 6.45
N LEU A 20 1.19 8.44 5.44
CA LEU A 20 0.74 7.07 5.65
C LEU A 20 1.83 6.20 6.31
N GLN A 21 3.10 6.39 5.95
CA GLN A 21 4.23 5.70 6.59
C GLN A 21 4.34 6.09 8.08
N VAL A 22 4.29 7.39 8.38
CA VAL A 22 4.31 7.88 9.77
C VAL A 22 3.13 7.32 10.56
N PHE A 23 1.93 7.34 9.97
CA PHE A 23 0.74 6.74 10.59
C PHE A 23 0.95 5.27 10.92
N CYS A 24 1.50 4.47 10.00
CA CYS A 24 1.77 3.05 10.24
C CYS A 24 2.78 2.83 11.37
N VAL A 25 3.89 3.58 11.36
CA VAL A 25 4.92 3.47 12.41
C VAL A 25 4.34 3.82 13.78
N VAL A 26 3.60 4.92 13.89
CA VAL A 26 2.95 5.33 15.14
C VAL A 26 1.93 4.27 15.60
N THR A 27 1.12 3.76 14.68
CA THR A 27 0.11 2.74 15.00
C THR A 27 0.74 1.45 15.51
N LEU A 28 1.79 0.96 14.85
CA LEU A 28 2.51 -0.24 15.29
C LEU A 28 3.21 -0.02 16.62
N PHE A 29 3.81 1.15 16.83
CA PHE A 29 4.43 1.50 18.10
C PHE A 29 3.41 1.49 19.25
N ILE A 30 2.26 2.15 19.06
CA ILE A 30 1.18 2.16 20.05
C ILE A 30 0.65 0.75 20.29
N LEU A 31 0.45 -0.05 19.23
CA LEU A 31 -0.01 -1.43 19.33
C LEU A 31 0.96 -2.27 20.16
N PHE A 32 2.27 -2.17 19.89
CA PHE A 32 3.32 -2.90 20.61
C PHE A 32 3.35 -2.54 22.12
N PHE A 33 3.26 -1.26 22.46
CA PHE A 33 3.23 -0.83 23.87
C PHE A 33 1.94 -1.19 24.59
N ASN A 34 0.80 -1.17 23.90
CA ASN A 34 -0.47 -1.61 24.48
C ASN A 34 -0.52 -3.10 24.73
N PHE A 35 0.06 -3.90 23.84
CA PHE A 35 0.17 -5.35 24.02
C PHE A 35 0.86 -5.71 25.35
N LYS A 36 1.82 -4.87 25.78
CA LYS A 36 2.57 -5.06 27.03
C LYS A 36 1.83 -4.54 28.29
N LYS A 37 0.87 -3.61 28.12
CA LYS A 37 0.22 -2.90 29.27
C LYS A 37 -1.27 -3.22 29.45
N ASN A 38 -1.89 -3.97 28.55
CA ASN A 38 -3.31 -4.33 28.56
C ASN A 38 -4.24 -3.12 28.84
N LYS A 39 -3.94 -1.95 28.24
CA LYS A 39 -4.70 -0.71 28.42
C LYS A 39 -5.49 -0.37 27.15
N LYS A 40 -6.76 0.01 27.34
CA LYS A 40 -7.57 0.59 26.24
C LYS A 40 -6.93 1.90 25.77
N ASN A 41 -6.73 2.03 24.47
CA ASN A 41 -6.20 3.23 23.84
C ASN A 41 -7.23 3.79 22.88
N VAL A 42 -7.64 5.04 23.10
CA VAL A 42 -8.66 5.73 22.30
C VAL A 42 -8.30 5.75 20.80
N PHE A 43 -7.01 5.86 20.48
CA PHE A 43 -6.55 5.88 19.09
C PHE A 43 -6.74 4.52 18.39
N LEU A 44 -6.39 3.42 19.06
CA LEU A 44 -6.59 2.06 18.49
C LEU A 44 -8.07 1.71 18.42
N ASP A 45 -8.87 2.13 19.36
CA ASP A 45 -10.33 1.95 19.37
C ASP A 45 -10.98 2.70 18.19
N PHE A 46 -10.52 3.91 17.90
CA PHE A 46 -10.96 4.66 16.72
C PHE A 46 -10.61 3.92 15.43
N ILE A 47 -9.38 3.41 15.30
CA ILE A 47 -8.93 2.64 14.12
C ILE A 47 -9.77 1.36 13.99
N ASP A 48 -9.96 0.62 15.08
CA ASP A 48 -10.74 -0.62 15.07
C ASP A 48 -12.20 -0.37 14.68
N LYS A 49 -12.80 0.69 15.19
CA LYS A 49 -14.17 1.07 14.85
C LYS A 49 -14.35 1.41 13.38
N HIS A 50 -13.37 2.08 12.75
CA HIS A 50 -13.43 2.52 11.35
C HIS A 50 -12.61 1.64 10.42
N PHE A 51 -12.19 0.45 10.86
CA PHE A 51 -11.30 -0.45 10.13
C PHE A 51 -11.74 -0.70 8.69
N LEU A 52 -12.99 -1.13 8.46
CA LEU A 52 -13.49 -1.47 7.12
C LEU A 52 -13.50 -0.27 6.17
N ILE A 53 -13.84 0.92 6.67
CA ILE A 53 -13.81 2.15 5.85
C ILE A 53 -12.37 2.50 5.50
N LEU A 54 -11.44 2.43 6.44
CA LEU A 54 -10.04 2.77 6.22
C LEU A 54 -9.38 1.83 5.18
N VAL A 55 -9.55 0.51 5.32
CA VAL A 55 -8.97 -0.44 4.35
C VAL A 55 -9.59 -0.30 2.97
N PHE A 56 -10.90 -0.01 2.87
CA PHE A 56 -11.57 0.25 1.61
C PHE A 56 -11.03 1.52 0.94
N LEU A 57 -10.95 2.65 1.65
CA LEU A 57 -10.48 3.90 1.07
C LEU A 57 -9.01 3.83 0.64
N ILE A 58 -8.16 3.19 1.43
CA ILE A 58 -6.74 3.00 1.07
C ILE A 58 -6.62 2.11 -0.18
N SER A 59 -7.33 0.98 -0.23
CA SER A 59 -7.27 0.09 -1.39
C SER A 59 -7.89 0.71 -2.64
N LEU A 60 -8.96 1.50 -2.50
CA LEU A 60 -9.59 2.23 -3.59
C LEU A 60 -8.65 3.28 -4.19
N SER A 61 -8.01 4.09 -3.34
CA SER A 61 -7.02 5.08 -3.79
C SER A 61 -5.84 4.40 -4.49
N ALA A 62 -5.33 3.31 -3.91
CA ALA A 62 -4.23 2.52 -4.48
C ALA A 62 -4.60 1.81 -5.81
N THR A 63 -5.87 1.70 -6.14
CA THR A 63 -6.34 1.21 -7.44
C THR A 63 -6.51 2.34 -8.44
N ILE A 64 -7.12 3.46 -8.03
CA ILE A 64 -7.41 4.59 -8.92
C ILE A 64 -6.12 5.25 -9.42
N PHE A 65 -5.17 5.55 -8.54
CA PHE A 65 -3.97 6.29 -8.93
C PHE A 65 -3.10 5.56 -9.96
N PRO A 66 -2.77 4.26 -9.82
CA PRO A 66 -2.04 3.52 -10.86
C PRO A 66 -2.78 3.45 -12.21
N LEU A 67 -4.13 3.45 -12.19
CA LEU A 67 -4.91 3.53 -13.42
C LEU A 67 -4.79 4.91 -14.06
N VAL A 68 -4.83 6.01 -13.29
CA VAL A 68 -4.60 7.36 -13.80
C VAL A 68 -3.21 7.45 -14.46
N TYR A 69 -2.17 6.87 -13.85
CA TYR A 69 -0.83 6.87 -14.45
C TYR A 69 -0.76 6.07 -15.75
N SER A 70 -1.40 4.89 -15.83
CA SER A 70 -1.34 4.08 -17.04
C SER A 70 -2.25 4.60 -18.16
N GLU A 71 -3.49 5.02 -17.85
CA GLU A 71 -4.49 5.37 -18.86
C GLU A 71 -4.43 6.84 -19.28
N ILE A 72 -4.18 7.75 -18.35
CA ILE A 72 -4.20 9.18 -18.61
C ILE A 72 -2.79 9.70 -18.93
N ILE A 73 -1.79 9.33 -18.15
CA ILE A 73 -0.39 9.75 -18.36
C ILE A 73 0.28 8.84 -19.40
N ARG A 74 -0.31 7.67 -19.72
CA ARG A 74 0.19 6.65 -20.67
C ARG A 74 1.56 6.09 -20.27
N PHE A 75 1.79 5.97 -18.96
CA PHE A 75 2.96 5.29 -18.46
C PHE A 75 2.81 3.78 -18.63
N VAL A 76 3.78 3.14 -19.29
CA VAL A 76 3.77 1.67 -19.47
C VAL A 76 4.24 1.00 -18.19
N PRO A 77 3.35 0.28 -17.47
CA PRO A 77 3.74 -0.39 -16.23
C PRO A 77 4.63 -1.59 -16.51
N CYS A 78 5.67 -1.77 -15.71
CA CYS A 78 6.54 -2.94 -15.76
C CYS A 78 5.80 -4.22 -15.29
N TYR A 79 6.40 -5.39 -15.53
CA TYR A 79 5.84 -6.69 -15.17
C TYR A 79 5.48 -6.79 -13.67
N LEU A 80 6.37 -6.33 -12.78
CA LEU A 80 6.11 -6.34 -11.33
C LEU A 80 4.99 -5.39 -10.91
N CYS A 81 4.81 -4.27 -11.61
CA CYS A 81 3.67 -3.38 -11.40
C CYS A 81 2.32 -4.07 -11.73
N TRP A 82 2.31 -4.94 -12.75
CA TRP A 82 1.13 -5.75 -13.06
C TRP A 82 0.82 -6.76 -11.96
N TRP A 83 1.82 -7.44 -11.41
CA TRP A 83 1.60 -8.35 -10.27
C TRP A 83 1.00 -7.64 -9.07
N GLN A 84 1.48 -6.44 -8.74
CA GLN A 84 0.90 -5.65 -7.66
C GLN A 84 -0.58 -5.31 -7.93
N ARG A 85 -0.95 -4.98 -9.17
CA ARG A 85 -2.34 -4.72 -9.55
C ARG A 85 -3.20 -5.98 -9.41
N VAL A 86 -2.69 -7.14 -9.83
CA VAL A 86 -3.39 -8.43 -9.69
C VAL A 86 -3.77 -8.71 -8.23
N PHE A 87 -2.91 -8.35 -7.27
CA PHE A 87 -3.23 -8.51 -5.85
C PHE A 87 -4.12 -7.38 -5.30
N MET A 88 -3.94 -6.13 -5.77
CA MET A 88 -4.64 -4.97 -5.22
C MET A 88 -6.09 -4.85 -5.72
N PHE A 89 -6.37 -5.13 -6.99
CA PHE A 89 -7.69 -4.94 -7.57
C PHE A 89 -8.77 -5.81 -6.92
N PRO A 90 -8.55 -7.11 -6.67
CA PRO A 90 -9.51 -7.91 -5.92
C PRO A 90 -9.76 -7.40 -4.50
N LEU A 91 -8.74 -6.84 -3.84
CA LEU A 91 -8.87 -6.32 -2.47
C LEU A 91 -9.91 -5.21 -2.37
N VAL A 92 -9.99 -4.31 -3.36
CA VAL A 92 -11.00 -3.24 -3.37
C VAL A 92 -12.40 -3.81 -3.37
N LEU A 93 -12.65 -4.81 -4.22
CA LEU A 93 -13.97 -5.45 -4.32
C LEU A 93 -14.31 -6.21 -3.03
N ILE A 94 -13.35 -6.98 -2.50
CA ILE A 94 -13.54 -7.75 -1.27
C ILE A 94 -13.79 -6.81 -0.08
N PHE A 95 -13.02 -5.72 0.06
CA PHE A 95 -13.25 -4.74 1.13
C PHE A 95 -14.53 -3.95 0.93
N GLY A 96 -14.94 -3.67 -0.32
CA GLY A 96 -16.21 -3.03 -0.63
C GLY A 96 -17.41 -3.87 -0.17
N VAL A 97 -17.42 -5.16 -0.49
CA VAL A 97 -18.44 -6.11 -0.03
C VAL A 97 -18.41 -6.25 1.49
N ALA A 98 -17.23 -6.42 2.09
CA ALA A 98 -17.08 -6.52 3.53
C ALA A 98 -17.55 -5.26 4.28
N LEU A 99 -17.38 -4.07 3.68
CA LEU A 99 -17.89 -2.82 4.22
C LEU A 99 -19.41 -2.77 4.18
N TRP A 100 -20.00 -3.25 3.08
CA TRP A 100 -21.46 -3.33 2.93
C TRP A 100 -22.09 -4.27 3.95
N ASP A 101 -21.53 -5.49 4.08
CA ASP A 101 -22.03 -6.53 4.96
C ASP A 101 -21.57 -6.37 6.43
N LYS A 102 -20.68 -5.38 6.70
CA LYS A 102 -20.02 -5.17 7.99
C LYS A 102 -19.31 -6.42 8.50
N ASP A 103 -18.82 -7.26 7.57
CA ASP A 103 -18.18 -8.53 7.91
C ASP A 103 -16.68 -8.36 8.16
N ARG A 104 -16.27 -8.61 9.42
CA ARG A 104 -14.85 -8.59 9.83
C ARG A 104 -14.11 -9.91 9.55
N LYS A 105 -14.81 -10.98 9.16
CA LYS A 105 -14.16 -12.26 8.80
C LYS A 105 -13.34 -12.14 7.53
N VAL A 106 -13.54 -11.07 6.75
CA VAL A 106 -12.77 -10.71 5.56
C VAL A 106 -11.25 -10.78 5.79
N ILE A 107 -10.77 -10.50 7.00
CA ILE A 107 -9.34 -10.52 7.39
C ILE A 107 -8.68 -11.84 6.97
N ARG A 108 -9.35 -12.98 7.15
CA ARG A 108 -8.80 -14.31 6.81
C ARG A 108 -8.60 -14.52 5.32
N TYR A 109 -9.48 -13.96 4.50
CA TYR A 109 -9.46 -14.14 3.04
C TYR A 109 -8.49 -13.18 2.35
N VAL A 110 -8.35 -11.96 2.88
CA VAL A 110 -7.47 -10.94 2.28
C VAL A 110 -6.01 -11.09 2.70
N LEU A 111 -5.74 -11.73 3.84
CA LEU A 111 -4.38 -11.87 4.37
C LEU A 111 -3.40 -12.52 3.38
N PRO A 112 -3.71 -13.65 2.71
CA PRO A 112 -2.81 -14.25 1.73
C PRO A 112 -2.53 -13.32 0.53
N LEU A 113 -3.55 -12.63 0.02
CA LEU A 113 -3.39 -11.65 -1.07
C LEU A 113 -2.49 -10.49 -0.66
N LEU A 114 -2.71 -9.95 0.55
CA LEU A 114 -1.90 -8.86 1.09
C LEU A 114 -0.45 -9.27 1.31
N CYS A 115 -0.20 -10.47 1.83
CA CYS A 115 1.15 -10.99 1.99
C CYS A 115 1.85 -11.17 0.64
N ALA A 116 1.17 -11.74 -0.36
CA ALA A 116 1.73 -11.90 -1.70
C ALA A 116 2.03 -10.55 -2.36
N GLY A 117 1.09 -9.59 -2.29
CA GLY A 117 1.29 -8.24 -2.82
C GLY A 117 2.41 -7.48 -2.09
N PHE A 118 2.53 -7.63 -0.77
CA PHE A 118 3.61 -7.06 0.02
C PHE A 118 4.97 -7.62 -0.40
N LEU A 119 5.10 -8.95 -0.54
CA LEU A 119 6.34 -9.58 -0.99
C LEU A 119 6.73 -9.15 -2.40
N ALA A 120 5.76 -9.07 -3.33
CA ALA A 120 5.99 -8.54 -4.67
C ALA A 120 6.48 -7.09 -4.63
N SER A 121 5.94 -6.27 -3.72
CA SER A 121 6.34 -4.87 -3.55
C SER A 121 7.74 -4.74 -2.95
N VAL A 122 8.09 -5.58 -1.97
CA VAL A 122 9.47 -5.64 -1.41
C VAL A 122 10.46 -6.02 -2.51
N TYR A 123 10.15 -7.07 -3.28
CA TYR A 123 10.99 -7.52 -4.39
C TYR A 123 11.19 -6.43 -5.42
N GLN A 124 10.13 -5.71 -5.83
CA GLN A 124 10.23 -4.60 -6.77
C GLN A 124 11.06 -3.44 -6.23
N ASN A 125 10.91 -3.08 -4.94
CA ASN A 125 11.73 -2.04 -4.32
C ASN A 125 13.21 -2.42 -4.29
N PHE A 126 13.52 -3.70 -4.02
CA PHE A 126 14.90 -4.19 -4.08
C PHE A 126 15.50 -3.95 -5.47
N PHE A 127 14.79 -4.31 -6.55
CA PHE A 127 15.25 -4.07 -7.91
C PHE A 127 15.33 -2.60 -8.27
N TYR A 128 14.42 -1.78 -7.78
CA TYR A 128 14.43 -0.34 -8.05
C TYR A 128 15.67 0.36 -7.48
N TYR A 129 16.08 -0.01 -6.27
CA TYR A 129 17.22 0.66 -5.59
C TYR A 129 18.57 -0.03 -5.82
N PHE A 130 18.58 -1.32 -6.09
CA PHE A 130 19.81 -2.13 -6.19
C PHE A 130 19.98 -2.84 -7.53
N GLY A 131 18.98 -2.80 -8.41
CA GLY A 131 18.94 -3.61 -9.63
C GLY A 131 19.73 -3.08 -10.82
N GLU A 132 20.17 -1.83 -10.79
CA GLU A 132 20.87 -1.18 -11.93
C GLU A 132 22.15 -1.92 -12.38
N ASN A 133 22.79 -2.65 -11.47
CA ASN A 133 23.98 -3.46 -11.74
C ASN A 133 23.71 -4.98 -11.73
N SER A 134 22.46 -5.41 -11.63
CA SER A 134 22.12 -6.83 -11.57
C SER A 134 21.69 -7.33 -12.96
N ASN A 135 22.34 -8.41 -13.43
CA ASN A 135 21.93 -9.15 -14.64
C ASN A 135 20.66 -10.01 -14.40
N LEU A 136 19.90 -9.72 -13.36
CA LEU A 136 18.68 -10.46 -13.04
C LEU A 136 17.56 -9.99 -13.97
N PRO A 137 16.85 -10.92 -14.61
CA PRO A 137 15.74 -10.57 -15.49
C PRO A 137 14.58 -10.00 -14.67
N CYS A 138 14.47 -8.69 -14.62
CA CYS A 138 13.33 -7.99 -14.03
C CYS A 138 12.14 -7.98 -14.99
N ASP A 139 12.36 -8.23 -16.28
CA ASP A 139 11.38 -7.97 -17.30
C ASP A 139 11.43 -8.95 -18.48
N ALA A 140 10.30 -9.62 -18.71
CA ALA A 140 10.04 -10.37 -19.94
C ALA A 140 9.48 -9.47 -21.07
N SER A 141 9.09 -8.21 -20.78
CA SER A 141 8.39 -7.29 -21.69
C SER A 141 9.27 -6.15 -22.22
N GLY A 142 10.54 -6.07 -21.81
CA GLY A 142 11.50 -5.04 -22.26
C GLY A 142 11.38 -3.67 -21.56
N VAL A 143 10.47 -3.53 -20.59
CA VAL A 143 10.33 -2.31 -19.76
C VAL A 143 11.07 -2.49 -18.46
N SER A 144 12.14 -1.75 -18.23
CA SER A 144 12.97 -1.93 -17.03
C SER A 144 12.24 -1.55 -15.73
N CYS A 145 12.37 -2.38 -14.68
CA CYS A 145 11.73 -2.16 -13.39
C CYS A 145 12.35 -1.01 -12.57
N TYR A 146 13.48 -0.47 -12.99
CA TYR A 146 14.17 0.64 -12.35
C TYR A 146 14.01 1.99 -13.09
N GLN A 147 12.95 2.13 -13.90
CA GLN A 147 12.64 3.44 -14.51
C GLN A 147 12.24 4.45 -13.44
N HIS A 148 13.03 5.52 -13.34
CA HIS A 148 12.78 6.63 -12.41
C HIS A 148 11.73 7.62 -12.96
N VAL A 149 10.47 7.14 -13.12
CA VAL A 149 9.38 7.97 -13.66
C VAL A 149 8.85 8.96 -12.61
N VAL A 150 8.81 8.55 -11.35
CA VAL A 150 8.46 9.40 -10.21
C VAL A 150 9.60 9.36 -9.23
N SER A 151 10.22 10.51 -9.01
CA SER A 151 11.30 10.70 -8.05
C SER A 151 11.01 11.97 -7.27
N VAL A 152 10.39 11.82 -6.09
CA VAL A 152 10.06 12.93 -5.20
C VAL A 152 10.89 12.80 -3.91
N PHE A 153 11.17 13.91 -3.26
CA PHE A 153 11.97 13.94 -2.02
C PHE A 153 13.35 13.26 -2.16
N GLY A 154 14.10 13.68 -3.19
CA GLY A 154 15.47 13.17 -3.40
C GLY A 154 15.55 11.71 -3.84
N GLY A 155 14.48 11.17 -4.46
CA GLY A 155 14.46 9.78 -4.94
C GLY A 155 13.93 8.76 -3.92
N TYR A 156 13.62 9.19 -2.70
CA TYR A 156 13.06 8.27 -1.69
C TYR A 156 11.66 7.79 -2.05
N ILE A 157 10.80 8.68 -2.55
CA ILE A 157 9.44 8.32 -2.95
C ILE A 157 9.44 7.99 -4.45
N SER A 158 9.17 6.73 -4.72
CA SER A 158 9.01 6.13 -6.05
C SER A 158 7.69 5.38 -6.14
N ILE A 159 7.24 5.03 -7.35
CA ILE A 159 6.03 4.21 -7.54
C ILE A 159 6.11 2.89 -6.75
N PRO A 160 7.21 2.12 -6.78
CA PRO A 160 7.35 0.93 -5.95
C PRO A 160 7.25 1.18 -4.45
N MET A 161 7.82 2.31 -3.95
CA MET A 161 7.74 2.67 -2.54
C MET A 161 6.31 3.03 -2.12
N MET A 162 5.55 3.72 -2.98
CA MET A 162 4.13 4.00 -2.73
C MET A 162 3.33 2.71 -2.60
N ALA A 163 3.53 1.75 -3.51
CA ALA A 163 2.85 0.46 -3.47
C ALA A 163 3.21 -0.36 -2.21
N LEU A 164 4.51 -0.39 -1.84
CA LEU A 164 4.97 -1.04 -0.61
C LEU A 164 4.29 -0.43 0.63
N THR A 165 4.21 0.90 0.69
CA THR A 165 3.57 1.62 1.78
C THR A 165 2.09 1.26 1.91
N VAL A 166 1.38 1.14 0.80
CA VAL A 166 -0.04 0.75 0.79
C VAL A 166 -0.23 -0.67 1.33
N PHE A 167 0.50 -1.67 0.82
CA PHE A 167 0.38 -3.04 1.33
C PHE A 167 0.76 -3.12 2.81
N PHE A 168 1.81 -2.41 3.22
CA PHE A 168 2.22 -2.34 4.62
C PHE A 168 1.15 -1.69 5.51
N SER A 169 0.49 -0.63 5.04
CA SER A 169 -0.58 0.03 5.79
C SER A 169 -1.81 -0.86 5.96
N LEU A 170 -2.20 -1.59 4.91
CA LEU A 170 -3.30 -2.54 4.99
C LEU A 170 -2.99 -3.68 5.97
N LEU A 171 -1.76 -4.23 5.94
CA LEU A 171 -1.32 -5.24 6.92
C LEU A 171 -1.31 -4.70 8.34
N THR A 172 -0.88 -3.45 8.55
CA THR A 172 -0.91 -2.77 9.86
C THR A 172 -2.34 -2.65 10.39
N LEU A 173 -3.28 -2.22 9.56
CA LEU A 173 -4.69 -2.12 9.94
C LEU A 173 -5.29 -3.48 10.25
N LEU A 174 -4.97 -4.53 9.47
CA LEU A 174 -5.38 -5.90 9.75
C LEU A 174 -4.83 -6.39 11.09
N ALA A 175 -3.56 -6.08 11.39
CA ALA A 175 -2.95 -6.43 12.66
C ALA A 175 -3.67 -5.76 13.84
N VAL A 176 -4.02 -4.48 13.73
CA VAL A 176 -4.82 -3.78 14.75
C VAL A 176 -6.17 -4.49 14.94
N ALA A 177 -6.91 -4.72 13.86
CA ALA A 177 -8.24 -5.34 13.92
C ALA A 177 -8.21 -6.79 14.44
N HIS A 178 -7.10 -7.51 14.26
CA HIS A 178 -6.95 -8.88 14.75
C HIS A 178 -6.52 -8.93 16.21
N PHE A 179 -5.47 -8.19 16.58
CA PHE A 179 -4.87 -8.28 17.90
C PHE A 179 -5.59 -7.44 18.95
N TYR A 180 -6.02 -6.22 18.60
CA TYR A 180 -6.69 -5.34 19.55
C TYR A 180 -8.03 -5.89 20.01
N LYS A 181 -8.80 -6.56 19.13
CA LYS A 181 -10.08 -7.19 19.47
C LYS A 181 -9.94 -8.44 20.36
N LYS A 182 -8.79 -9.13 20.29
CA LYS A 182 -8.58 -10.36 21.07
C LYS A 182 -8.36 -10.09 22.57
N GLU A 183 -8.02 -8.84 22.92
CA GLU A 183 -7.70 -8.46 24.30
C GLU A 183 -8.87 -7.76 25.06
N ILE A 184 -10.00 -7.53 24.38
CA ILE A 184 -11.22 -6.97 24.95
C ILE A 184 -12.28 -8.07 25.09
#